data_35222af635914e0b6779074e5b83c37d
#
_entry.id   35222af635914e0b6779074e5b83c37d
#
_cell.length_a   1.000
_cell.length_b   1.000
_cell.length_c   1.000
_cell.angle_alpha   90.00
_cell.angle_beta   90.00
_cell.angle_gamma   90.00
#
_symmetry.space_group_name_H-M   'P 1'
#
loop_
_entity.id
_entity.type
_entity.pdbx_description
1 polymer ?
#
loop_
_entity_poly.entity_id
_entity_poly.type
_entity_poly.pdbx_seq_one_letter_code
_entity_poly.pdbx_strand_id
1 'polypeptide(L)'
;MAAPFQPDEYRRRLTSVRAAMNERQLDVLVIGDPANMNWLTGFDAWSFYVPQVMCVIPDGPPVWIGREMDAGAVGLTTHLDARSVVPYPEALVQRDDTHPSEFMAGWLHGAGLGDKHIGYESDSYFFSPRALSGLQSGLPDARWSDADRLVNWIRTVKSQVEVDILAQAATIAGRAMQAAWDQVKPGGR
;
A
#
# COMPACT_ATOMS: atom_id res chain seq x y z
N MET A 1 17.36 2.46 0.84
CA MET A 1 17.46 2.57 -0.64
C MET A 1 16.48 3.63 -1.08
N ALA A 2 16.84 4.50 -2.01
CA ALA A 2 15.88 5.47 -2.55
C ALA A 2 14.78 4.74 -3.35
N ALA A 3 13.59 5.36 -3.44
CA ALA A 3 12.50 4.84 -4.26
C ALA A 3 12.97 4.57 -5.71
N PRO A 4 12.60 3.42 -6.31
CA PRO A 4 13.19 2.95 -7.58
C PRO A 4 12.80 3.80 -8.80
N PHE A 5 11.71 4.56 -8.72
CA PHE A 5 11.24 5.41 -9.80
C PHE A 5 11.40 6.88 -9.45
N GLN A 6 11.41 7.73 -10.49
CA GLN A 6 11.41 9.18 -10.32
C GLN A 6 10.06 9.67 -9.75
N PRO A 7 10.03 10.83 -9.06
CA PRO A 7 8.80 11.37 -8.47
C PRO A 7 7.64 11.55 -9.47
N ASP A 8 7.95 11.83 -10.73
CA ASP A 8 6.94 12.00 -11.79
C ASP A 8 6.15 10.73 -12.06
N GLU A 9 6.80 9.56 -11.99
CA GLU A 9 6.11 8.28 -12.15
C GLU A 9 5.12 8.04 -11.01
N TYR A 10 5.50 8.33 -9.77
CA TYR A 10 4.59 8.21 -8.62
C TYR A 10 3.42 9.21 -8.70
N ARG A 11 3.66 10.44 -9.18
CA ARG A 11 2.58 11.41 -9.43
C ARG A 11 1.59 10.91 -10.47
N ARG A 12 2.08 10.34 -11.58
CA ARG A 12 1.25 9.73 -12.62
C ARG A 12 0.38 8.61 -12.05
N ARG A 13 0.96 7.72 -11.25
CA ARG A 13 0.26 6.59 -10.60
C ARG A 13 -0.83 7.09 -9.65
N LEU A 14 -0.52 8.06 -8.80
CA LEU A 14 -1.49 8.68 -7.90
C LEU A 14 -2.65 9.34 -8.66
N THR A 15 -2.35 10.04 -9.76
CA THR A 15 -3.37 10.62 -10.62
C THR A 15 -4.31 9.56 -11.20
N SER A 16 -3.77 8.42 -11.65
CA SER A 16 -4.58 7.31 -12.17
C SER A 16 -5.46 6.68 -11.08
N VAL A 17 -4.94 6.53 -9.85
CA VAL A 17 -5.73 6.02 -8.72
C VAL A 17 -6.87 6.98 -8.38
N ARG A 18 -6.60 8.28 -8.31
CA ARG A 18 -7.64 9.29 -8.04
C ARG A 18 -8.70 9.36 -9.13
N ALA A 19 -8.32 9.20 -10.40
CA ALA A 19 -9.30 9.12 -11.49
C ALA A 19 -10.24 7.93 -11.30
N ALA A 20 -9.72 6.75 -11.00
CA ALA A 20 -10.52 5.55 -10.74
C ALA A 20 -11.36 5.67 -9.44
N MET A 21 -10.86 6.36 -8.41
CA MET A 21 -11.66 6.70 -7.22
C MET A 21 -12.84 7.60 -7.58
N ASN A 22 -12.61 8.63 -8.37
CA ASN A 22 -13.66 9.56 -8.83
C ASN A 22 -14.76 8.85 -9.62
N GLU A 23 -14.39 7.93 -10.53
CA GLU A 23 -15.36 7.10 -11.28
C GLU A 23 -16.26 6.28 -10.36
N ARG A 24 -15.73 5.85 -9.21
CA ARG A 24 -16.46 5.08 -8.18
C ARG A 24 -17.05 5.96 -7.07
N GLN A 25 -16.91 7.27 -7.19
CA GLN A 25 -17.38 8.24 -6.18
C GLN A 25 -16.76 7.98 -4.79
N LEU A 26 -15.51 7.53 -4.73
CA LEU A 26 -14.76 7.34 -3.49
C LEU A 26 -14.00 8.62 -3.15
N ASP A 27 -14.16 9.10 -1.93
CA ASP A 27 -13.39 10.24 -1.40
C ASP A 27 -12.04 9.79 -0.84
N VAL A 28 -12.00 8.62 -0.21
CA VAL A 28 -10.81 8.04 0.41
C VAL A 28 -10.65 6.61 -0.04
N LEU A 29 -9.41 6.17 -0.28
CA LEU A 29 -9.08 4.76 -0.51
C LEU A 29 -8.10 4.27 0.55
N VAL A 30 -8.49 3.24 1.29
CA VAL A 30 -7.67 2.54 2.27
C VAL A 30 -7.05 1.32 1.61
N ILE A 31 -5.74 1.37 1.41
CA ILE A 31 -4.93 0.33 0.77
C ILE A 31 -4.27 -0.50 1.86
N GLY A 32 -4.54 -1.80 1.89
CA GLY A 32 -3.91 -2.74 2.81
C GLY A 32 -2.81 -3.59 2.17
N ASP A 33 -2.78 -3.69 0.84
CA ASP A 33 -1.84 -4.53 0.10
C ASP A 33 -0.44 -3.86 0.00
N PRO A 34 0.63 -4.48 0.54
CA PRO A 34 1.99 -3.92 0.47
C PRO A 34 2.49 -3.71 -0.97
N ALA A 35 2.09 -4.57 -1.92
CA ALA A 35 2.50 -4.42 -3.30
C ALA A 35 1.82 -3.20 -3.97
N ASN A 36 0.60 -2.84 -3.54
CA ASN A 36 -0.08 -1.62 -3.95
C ASN A 36 0.56 -0.38 -3.32
N MET A 37 0.93 -0.45 -2.03
CA MET A 37 1.68 0.61 -1.35
C MET A 37 3.03 0.86 -2.03
N ASN A 38 3.78 -0.21 -2.33
CA ASN A 38 5.06 -0.12 -3.04
C ASN A 38 4.92 0.53 -4.41
N TRP A 39 3.95 0.07 -5.21
CA TRP A 39 3.72 0.62 -6.53
C TRP A 39 3.36 2.12 -6.48
N LEU A 40 2.54 2.51 -5.50
CA LEU A 40 2.03 3.88 -5.39
C LEU A 40 3.08 4.87 -4.87
N THR A 41 4.00 4.44 -3.99
CA THR A 41 4.89 5.34 -3.25
C THR A 41 6.35 4.92 -3.22
N GLY A 42 6.67 3.69 -3.61
CA GLY A 42 7.98 3.08 -3.43
C GLY A 42 8.18 2.43 -2.06
N PHE A 43 7.17 2.43 -1.18
CA PHE A 43 7.28 1.84 0.15
C PHE A 43 7.68 0.35 0.06
N ASP A 44 8.93 0.06 0.39
CA ASP A 44 9.53 -1.27 0.28
C ASP A 44 9.74 -1.88 1.67
N ALA A 45 8.65 -2.01 2.38
CA ALA A 45 8.56 -2.75 3.64
C ALA A 45 7.15 -3.30 3.80
N TRP A 46 7.02 -4.34 4.62
CA TRP A 46 5.72 -4.90 4.95
C TRP A 46 5.72 -5.41 6.37
N SER A 47 4.57 -5.35 7.01
CA SER A 47 4.37 -5.93 8.33
C SER A 47 3.54 -7.21 8.19
N PHE A 48 4.05 -8.31 8.71
CA PHE A 48 3.41 -9.62 8.54
C PHE A 48 2.16 -9.78 9.40
N TYR A 49 2.19 -9.30 10.63
CA TYR A 49 1.14 -9.54 11.63
C TYR A 49 0.60 -8.27 12.28
N VAL A 50 1.14 -7.12 11.93
CA VAL A 50 0.73 -5.84 12.50
C VAL A 50 0.07 -5.00 11.39
N PRO A 51 -1.16 -4.50 11.61
CA PRO A 51 -1.87 -3.75 10.60
C PRO A 51 -1.13 -2.48 10.17
N GLN A 52 -1.07 -2.26 8.87
CA GLN A 52 -0.66 -0.99 8.27
C GLN A 52 -1.55 -0.70 7.07
N VAL A 53 -1.75 0.57 6.78
CA VAL A 53 -2.52 1.02 5.63
C VAL A 53 -1.87 2.21 4.95
N MET A 54 -2.14 2.36 3.67
CA MET A 54 -1.86 3.58 2.91
C MET A 54 -3.19 4.21 2.52
N CYS A 55 -3.44 5.44 2.96
CA CYS A 55 -4.65 6.17 2.62
C CYS A 55 -4.37 7.11 1.45
N VAL A 56 -5.10 6.92 0.34
CA VAL A 56 -5.21 7.96 -0.69
C VAL A 56 -6.37 8.86 -0.32
N ILE A 57 -6.06 10.13 -0.11
CA ILE A 57 -7.01 11.17 0.28
C ILE A 57 -7.26 12.14 -0.89
N PRO A 58 -8.30 12.99 -0.83
CA PRO A 58 -8.65 13.88 -1.95
C PRO A 58 -7.48 14.73 -2.42
N ASP A 59 -6.77 15.35 -1.49
CA ASP A 59 -5.67 16.27 -1.77
C ASP A 59 -4.36 15.82 -1.09
N GLY A 60 -3.23 16.23 -1.67
CA GLY A 60 -1.91 15.93 -1.11
C GLY A 60 -1.37 14.53 -1.46
N PRO A 61 -0.25 14.13 -0.86
CA PRO A 61 0.34 12.81 -1.05
C PRO A 61 -0.48 11.73 -0.32
N PRO A 62 -0.28 10.44 -0.68
CA PRO A 62 -0.78 9.34 0.14
C PRO A 62 -0.22 9.39 1.55
N VAL A 63 -0.98 8.91 2.53
CA VAL A 63 -0.58 8.89 3.94
C VAL A 63 -0.44 7.45 4.41
N TRP A 64 0.73 7.10 4.88
CA TRP A 64 0.98 5.81 5.52
C TRP A 64 0.63 5.87 7.01
N ILE A 65 -0.12 4.89 7.49
CA ILE A 65 -0.45 4.71 8.90
C ILE A 65 -0.05 3.31 9.30
N GLY A 66 0.87 3.19 10.23
CA GLY A 66 1.41 1.90 10.64
C GLY A 66 2.13 1.96 11.98
N ARG A 67 2.76 0.86 12.34
CA ARG A 67 3.50 0.71 13.58
C ARG A 67 4.67 1.69 13.67
N GLU A 68 4.89 2.29 14.83
CA GLU A 68 5.98 3.26 15.07
C GLU A 68 7.36 2.72 14.69
N MET A 69 7.64 1.45 15.02
CA MET A 69 8.91 0.79 14.67
C MET A 69 9.14 0.73 13.15
N ASP A 70 8.08 0.61 12.36
CA ASP A 70 8.15 0.46 10.90
C ASP A 70 8.21 1.81 10.16
N ALA A 71 7.93 2.93 10.86
CA ALA A 71 7.88 4.27 10.27
C ALA A 71 9.20 4.69 9.60
N GLY A 72 10.35 4.22 10.12
CA GLY A 72 11.66 4.50 9.54
C GLY A 72 11.81 4.00 8.11
N ALA A 73 11.15 2.90 7.74
CA ALA A 73 11.20 2.34 6.39
C ALA A 73 10.55 3.27 5.36
N VAL A 74 9.50 4.02 5.76
CA VAL A 74 8.83 4.99 4.87
C VAL A 74 9.81 6.07 4.42
N GLY A 75 10.54 6.68 5.36
CA GLY A 75 11.53 7.72 5.04
C GLY A 75 12.71 7.23 4.21
N LEU A 76 13.04 5.94 4.28
CA LEU A 76 14.16 5.35 3.56
C LEU A 76 13.81 4.92 2.12
N THR A 77 12.56 4.57 1.85
CA THR A 77 12.16 3.90 0.60
C THR A 77 11.21 4.73 -0.26
N THR A 78 10.60 5.79 0.29
CA THR A 78 9.61 6.60 -0.42
C THR A 78 10.07 8.04 -0.66
N HIS A 79 9.28 8.78 -1.45
CA HIS A 79 9.37 10.24 -1.59
C HIS A 79 8.36 10.98 -0.70
N LEU A 80 7.71 10.28 0.22
CA LEU A 80 6.74 10.89 1.14
C LEU A 80 7.46 11.75 2.18
N ASP A 81 6.87 12.89 2.49
CA ASP A 81 7.38 13.74 3.59
C ASP A 81 6.91 13.22 4.96
N ALA A 82 7.49 13.79 6.03
CA ALA A 82 7.18 13.36 7.39
C ALA A 82 5.69 13.53 7.77
N ARG A 83 4.96 14.45 7.13
CA ARG A 83 3.53 14.66 7.39
C ARG A 83 2.65 13.56 6.83
N SER A 84 3.19 12.80 5.88
CA SER A 84 2.54 11.63 5.28
C SER A 84 2.82 10.33 6.02
N VAL A 85 3.50 10.40 7.17
CA VAL A 85 3.85 9.25 7.99
C VAL A 85 3.20 9.41 9.37
N VAL A 86 2.26 8.53 9.67
CA VAL A 86 1.45 8.55 10.89
C VAL A 86 1.68 7.26 11.67
N PRO A 87 2.67 7.25 12.58
CA PRO A 87 2.95 6.07 13.38
C PRO A 87 1.94 5.91 14.51
N TYR A 88 1.41 4.72 14.71
CA TYR A 88 0.68 4.41 15.94
C TYR A 88 1.62 3.76 16.98
N PRO A 89 1.35 4.00 18.29
CA PRO A 89 2.23 3.54 19.35
C PRO A 89 2.26 2.02 19.50
N GLU A 90 3.42 1.48 19.94
CA GLU A 90 3.64 0.05 20.22
C GLU A 90 2.61 -0.53 21.20
N ALA A 91 2.05 0.29 22.08
CA ALA A 91 1.03 -0.14 23.04
C ALA A 91 -0.26 -0.68 22.41
N LEU A 92 -0.47 -0.46 21.10
CA LEU A 92 -1.63 -0.98 20.36
C LEU A 92 -1.33 -2.31 19.64
N VAL A 93 -0.08 -2.80 19.69
CA VAL A 93 0.33 -4.00 18.96
C VAL A 93 -0.08 -5.26 19.74
N GLN A 94 -0.79 -6.17 19.06
CA GLN A 94 -1.20 -7.48 19.57
C GLN A 94 -1.93 -7.44 20.93
N ARG A 95 -2.86 -6.51 21.06
CA ARG A 95 -3.73 -6.39 22.23
C ARG A 95 -5.05 -7.11 22.00
N ASP A 96 -5.65 -7.57 23.10
CA ASP A 96 -7.00 -8.16 23.15
C ASP A 96 -8.10 -7.10 23.32
N ASP A 97 -7.78 -6.00 24.02
CA ASP A 97 -8.68 -4.94 24.42
C ASP A 97 -8.75 -3.75 23.43
N THR A 98 -7.85 -3.69 22.45
CA THR A 98 -7.81 -2.62 21.42
C THR A 98 -7.25 -3.13 20.09
N HIS A 99 -7.39 -2.33 19.03
CA HIS A 99 -6.83 -2.67 17.72
C HIS A 99 -6.30 -1.41 17.02
N PRO A 100 -5.18 -1.47 16.27
CA PRO A 100 -4.63 -0.32 15.54
C PRO A 100 -5.61 0.40 14.61
N SER A 101 -6.64 -0.29 14.12
CA SER A 101 -7.69 0.33 13.28
C SER A 101 -8.48 1.42 14.02
N GLU A 102 -8.57 1.37 15.34
CA GLU A 102 -9.20 2.43 16.14
C GLU A 102 -8.39 3.73 16.06
N PHE A 103 -7.06 3.61 16.14
CA PHE A 103 -6.15 4.74 15.91
C PHE A 103 -6.26 5.28 14.48
N MET A 104 -6.32 4.38 13.48
CA MET A 104 -6.48 4.75 12.06
C MET A 104 -7.80 5.51 11.84
N ALA A 105 -8.89 5.05 12.45
CA ALA A 105 -10.19 5.73 12.41
C ALA A 105 -10.11 7.12 13.06
N GLY A 106 -9.48 7.21 14.23
CA GLY A 106 -9.26 8.48 14.92
C GLY A 106 -8.48 9.50 14.08
N TRP A 107 -7.45 9.03 13.37
CA TRP A 107 -6.70 9.87 12.44
C TRP A 107 -7.56 10.36 11.26
N LEU A 108 -8.31 9.46 10.61
CA LEU A 108 -9.22 9.82 9.52
C LEU A 108 -10.28 10.83 9.98
N HIS A 109 -10.86 10.62 11.16
CA HIS A 109 -11.82 11.56 11.76
C HIS A 109 -11.16 12.93 12.00
N GLY A 110 -9.97 12.97 12.61
CA GLY A 110 -9.22 14.21 12.88
C GLY A 110 -8.80 14.96 11.62
N ALA A 111 -8.62 14.24 10.50
CA ALA A 111 -8.36 14.80 9.18
C ALA A 111 -9.64 15.34 8.47
N GLY A 112 -10.82 15.28 9.11
CA GLY A 112 -12.09 15.68 8.49
C GLY A 112 -12.64 14.71 7.44
N LEU A 113 -12.25 13.45 7.54
CA LEU A 113 -12.63 12.40 6.58
C LEU A 113 -13.63 11.40 7.18
N GLY A 114 -14.15 11.67 8.36
CA GLY A 114 -14.98 10.75 9.13
C GLY A 114 -16.39 10.52 8.59
N ASP A 115 -16.88 11.38 7.68
CA ASP A 115 -18.18 11.32 7.04
C ASP A 115 -18.10 11.00 5.53
N LYS A 116 -16.94 10.65 5.04
CA LYS A 116 -16.64 10.47 3.62
C LYS A 116 -17.02 9.07 3.10
N HIS A 117 -17.05 8.95 1.78
CA HIS A 117 -17.18 7.65 1.14
C HIS A 117 -15.80 7.00 1.02
N ILE A 118 -15.57 5.95 1.79
CA ILE A 118 -14.29 5.29 1.94
C ILE A 118 -14.31 3.94 1.22
N GLY A 119 -13.42 3.77 0.25
CA GLY A 119 -13.12 2.50 -0.36
C GLY A 119 -12.06 1.72 0.43
N TYR A 120 -12.15 0.40 0.44
CA TYR A 120 -11.14 -0.47 1.05
C TYR A 120 -10.87 -1.70 0.19
N GLU A 121 -9.69 -2.31 0.31
CA GLU A 121 -9.32 -3.51 -0.43
C GLU A 121 -9.73 -4.76 0.37
N SER A 122 -10.90 -5.33 0.07
CA SER A 122 -11.44 -6.49 0.79
C SER A 122 -10.65 -7.78 0.52
N ASP A 123 -10.05 -7.92 -0.65
CA ASP A 123 -9.31 -9.11 -1.09
C ASP A 123 -7.80 -9.00 -0.83
N SER A 124 -7.42 -8.34 0.26
CA SER A 124 -6.03 -8.24 0.72
C SER A 124 -5.81 -9.11 1.95
N TYR A 125 -4.80 -9.99 1.92
CA TYR A 125 -4.36 -10.78 3.08
C TYR A 125 -3.94 -9.92 4.27
N PHE A 126 -3.54 -8.68 4.03
CA PHE A 126 -3.06 -7.75 5.02
C PHE A 126 -4.15 -6.85 5.61
N PHE A 127 -5.38 -6.98 5.12
CA PHE A 127 -6.54 -6.21 5.60
C PHE A 127 -7.60 -7.15 6.17
N SER A 128 -7.54 -7.37 7.48
CA SER A 128 -8.41 -8.34 8.15
C SER A 128 -9.84 -7.82 8.35
N PRO A 129 -10.84 -8.72 8.52
CA PRO A 129 -12.20 -8.33 8.92
C PRO A 129 -12.22 -7.52 10.23
N ARG A 130 -11.31 -7.80 11.18
CA ARG A 130 -11.19 -7.04 12.44
C ARG A 130 -10.73 -5.60 12.18
N ALA A 131 -9.80 -5.41 11.23
CA ALA A 131 -9.35 -4.06 10.84
C ALA A 131 -10.51 -3.26 10.25
N LEU A 132 -11.29 -3.84 9.34
CA LEU A 132 -12.48 -3.21 8.76
C LEU A 132 -13.51 -2.86 9.83
N SER A 133 -13.85 -3.82 10.69
CA SER A 133 -14.83 -3.61 11.78
C SER A 133 -14.42 -2.49 12.71
N GLY A 134 -13.13 -2.39 13.08
CA GLY A 134 -12.62 -1.31 13.93
C GLY A 134 -12.66 0.06 13.25
N LEU A 135 -12.33 0.12 11.95
CA LEU A 135 -12.49 1.35 11.16
C LEU A 135 -13.95 1.79 11.07
N GLN A 136 -14.85 0.87 10.75
CA GLN A 136 -16.29 1.15 10.65
C GLN A 136 -16.90 1.61 11.97
N SER A 137 -16.52 0.97 13.07
CA SER A 137 -16.98 1.35 14.41
C SER A 137 -16.47 2.73 14.84
N GLY A 138 -15.23 3.08 14.45
CA GLY A 138 -14.63 4.39 14.76
C GLY A 138 -15.09 5.53 13.84
N LEU A 139 -15.73 5.20 12.69
CA LEU A 139 -16.24 6.16 11.70
C LEU A 139 -17.69 5.79 11.32
N PRO A 140 -18.65 5.95 12.26
CA PRO A 140 -20.03 5.50 12.05
C PRO A 140 -20.78 6.31 10.97
N ASP A 141 -20.35 7.51 10.68
CA ASP A 141 -20.96 8.40 9.68
C ASP A 141 -20.36 8.21 8.26
N ALA A 142 -19.28 7.43 8.14
CA ALA A 142 -18.65 7.15 6.86
C ALA A 142 -19.44 6.11 6.05
N ARG A 143 -19.50 6.31 4.73
CA ARG A 143 -19.98 5.28 3.83
C ARG A 143 -18.82 4.39 3.38
N TRP A 144 -18.99 3.08 3.46
CA TRP A 144 -17.95 2.11 3.13
C TRP A 144 -18.32 1.30 1.89
N SER A 145 -17.35 1.13 0.99
CA SER A 145 -17.50 0.28 -0.20
C SER A 145 -16.24 -0.52 -0.45
N ASP A 146 -16.42 -1.74 -0.94
CA ASP A 146 -15.31 -2.52 -1.47
C ASP A 146 -14.78 -1.86 -2.74
N ALA A 147 -13.49 -1.57 -2.76
CA ALA A 147 -12.81 -0.99 -3.91
C ALA A 147 -12.39 -2.04 -4.96
N ASP A 148 -12.65 -3.34 -4.73
CA ASP A 148 -12.46 -4.44 -5.68
C ASP A 148 -11.14 -4.37 -6.46
N ARG A 149 -10.02 -4.43 -5.75
CA ARG A 149 -8.68 -4.41 -6.37
C ARG A 149 -8.42 -3.22 -7.31
N LEU A 150 -8.96 -2.04 -6.97
CA LEU A 150 -8.85 -0.83 -7.81
C LEU A 150 -7.40 -0.58 -8.25
N VAL A 151 -6.45 -0.60 -7.33
CA VAL A 151 -5.03 -0.37 -7.63
C VAL A 151 -4.44 -1.51 -8.46
N ASN A 152 -4.80 -2.76 -8.16
CA ASN A 152 -4.32 -3.92 -8.91
C ASN A 152 -4.69 -3.84 -10.39
N TRP A 153 -5.92 -3.43 -10.72
CA TRP A 153 -6.36 -3.26 -12.11
C TRP A 153 -5.59 -2.17 -12.84
N ILE A 154 -5.30 -1.04 -12.19
CA ILE A 154 -4.46 0.01 -12.77
C ILE A 154 -3.05 -0.52 -13.05
N ARG A 155 -2.48 -1.32 -12.15
CA ARG A 155 -1.16 -1.94 -12.28
C ARG A 155 -1.06 -2.97 -13.39
N THR A 156 -2.17 -3.48 -13.93
CA THR A 156 -2.13 -4.43 -15.05
C THR A 156 -1.54 -3.80 -16.31
N VAL A 157 -1.76 -2.51 -16.53
CA VAL A 157 -1.20 -1.76 -17.66
C VAL A 157 0.08 -1.07 -17.20
N LYS A 158 1.23 -1.57 -17.69
CA LYS A 158 2.57 -1.07 -17.30
C LYS A 158 2.93 0.19 -18.05
N SER A 159 3.62 1.11 -17.37
CA SER A 159 4.30 2.22 -18.02
C SER A 159 5.54 1.74 -18.78
N GLN A 160 6.05 2.54 -19.69
CA GLN A 160 7.28 2.18 -20.41
C GLN A 160 8.46 1.95 -19.46
N VAL A 161 8.59 2.78 -18.43
CA VAL A 161 9.66 2.63 -17.42
C VAL A 161 9.54 1.30 -16.66
N GLU A 162 8.31 0.87 -16.33
CA GLU A 162 8.06 -0.45 -15.73
C GLU A 162 8.41 -1.59 -16.68
N VAL A 163 8.07 -1.46 -17.96
CA VAL A 163 8.42 -2.45 -18.99
C VAL A 163 9.94 -2.59 -19.13
N ASP A 164 10.67 -1.47 -19.13
CA ASP A 164 12.12 -1.47 -19.26
C ASP A 164 12.80 -2.18 -18.07
N ILE A 165 12.31 -1.96 -16.84
CA ILE A 165 12.80 -2.65 -15.65
C ILE A 165 12.46 -4.15 -15.69
N LEU A 166 11.25 -4.52 -16.11
CA LEU A 166 10.84 -5.91 -16.27
C LEU A 166 11.71 -6.64 -17.30
N ALA A 167 12.04 -6.00 -18.42
CA ALA A 167 12.92 -6.57 -19.44
C ALA A 167 14.34 -6.82 -18.90
N GLN A 168 14.88 -5.89 -18.11
CA GLN A 168 16.17 -6.08 -17.44
C GLN A 168 16.12 -7.25 -16.43
N ALA A 169 15.09 -7.30 -15.60
CA ALA A 169 14.88 -8.39 -14.64
C ALA A 169 14.74 -9.75 -15.34
N ALA A 170 14.00 -9.82 -16.44
CA ALA A 170 13.85 -11.04 -17.25
C ALA A 170 15.21 -11.48 -17.85
N THR A 171 16.04 -10.55 -18.28
CA THR A 171 17.39 -10.85 -18.78
C THR A 171 18.28 -11.47 -17.69
N ILE A 172 18.22 -10.94 -16.47
CA ILE A 172 18.98 -11.48 -15.32
C ILE A 172 18.47 -12.89 -14.97
N ALA A 173 17.15 -13.06 -14.88
CA ALA A 173 16.54 -14.35 -14.60
C ALA A 173 16.90 -15.41 -15.67
N GLY A 174 16.86 -15.04 -16.96
CA GLY A 174 17.25 -15.91 -18.06
C GLY A 174 18.72 -16.37 -17.94
N ARG A 175 19.62 -15.47 -17.62
CA ARG A 175 21.05 -15.81 -17.39
C ARG A 175 21.22 -16.76 -16.21
N ALA A 176 20.49 -16.56 -15.11
CA ALA A 176 20.55 -17.43 -13.95
C ALA A 176 20.03 -18.84 -14.29
N MET A 177 18.91 -18.94 -15.01
CA MET A 177 18.37 -20.23 -15.47
C MET A 177 19.32 -20.94 -16.42
N GLN A 178 19.92 -20.22 -17.38
CA GLN A 178 20.89 -20.82 -18.30
C GLN A 178 22.11 -21.36 -17.56
N ALA A 179 22.66 -20.60 -16.60
CA ALA A 179 23.77 -21.04 -15.78
C ALA A 179 23.43 -22.30 -14.95
N ALA A 180 22.20 -22.40 -14.45
CA ALA A 180 21.74 -23.61 -13.76
C ALA A 180 21.64 -24.80 -14.72
N TRP A 181 21.06 -24.62 -15.91
CA TRP A 181 20.97 -25.68 -16.92
C TRP A 181 22.34 -26.19 -17.39
N ASP A 182 23.31 -25.31 -17.56
CA ASP A 182 24.68 -25.68 -17.96
C ASP A 182 25.37 -26.60 -16.93
N GLN A 183 24.90 -26.62 -15.69
CA GLN A 183 25.39 -27.51 -14.63
C GLN A 183 24.68 -28.90 -14.64
N VAL A 184 23.56 -29.04 -15.32
CA VAL A 184 22.83 -30.33 -15.36
C VAL A 184 23.56 -31.31 -16.23
N LYS A 185 24.06 -32.40 -15.61
CA LYS A 185 24.79 -33.50 -16.29
C LYS A 185 24.13 -34.81 -15.93
N PRO A 186 24.11 -35.80 -16.90
CA PRO A 186 23.65 -37.14 -16.58
C PRO A 186 24.43 -37.74 -15.40
N GLY A 187 23.71 -38.22 -14.37
CA GLY A 187 24.30 -38.76 -13.14
C GLY A 187 24.76 -37.73 -12.12
N GLY A 188 24.60 -36.44 -12.37
CA GLY A 188 24.82 -35.38 -11.36
C GLY A 188 23.74 -35.41 -10.26
N ARG A 189 24.18 -35.13 -9.03
CA ARG A 189 23.28 -34.95 -7.86
C ARG A 189 23.30 -33.49 -7.43
#